data_969e2b1fada3b17dc56aa31ca9bb93ea
#
_entry.id   969e2b1fada3b17dc56aa31ca9bb93ea
#
_cell.length_a   1.000
_cell.length_b   1.000
_cell.length_c   1.000
_cell.angle_alpha   90.00
_cell.angle_beta   90.00
_cell.angle_gamma   90.00
#
_symmetry.space_group_name_H-M   'P 1'
#
loop_
_entity.id
_entity.type
_entity.pdbx_description
1 polymer ?
#
loop_
_entity_poly.entity_id
_entity_poly.type
_entity_poly.pdbx_seq_one_letter_code
_entity_poly.pdbx_strand_id
1 'polypeptide(L)'
;RQMCIRDSYMAMNPGYVEEEITGIPTFEPSFHLPAIWITEGQRERAESLGYTVVDPPSIIATHLTEIIRQHIAELLTRQDVQNLINNVKENNPSLVDELVPKLLGLGEIQKVLQNLLREGISIRDLLTILETLADYAPTTRDTDILTEYVRQSLKRAISTKYFPCLLYTSDAA
;
A
#
# COMPACT_ATOMS: atom_id res chain seq x y z
N ARG A 1 -11.96 -6.79 -37.20
CA ARG A 1 -11.45 -8.00 -36.50
C ARG A 1 -11.43 -7.65 -35.01
N GLN A 2 -12.28 -8.30 -34.24
CA GLN A 2 -12.17 -8.25 -32.77
C GLN A 2 -10.87 -8.97 -32.39
N MET A 3 -9.94 -8.24 -31.79
CA MET A 3 -8.77 -8.85 -31.15
C MET A 3 -9.24 -9.64 -29.93
N CYS A 4 -8.84 -10.90 -29.85
CA CYS A 4 -9.10 -11.72 -28.68
C CYS A 4 -8.15 -11.27 -27.57
N ILE A 5 -8.67 -10.97 -26.40
CA ILE A 5 -7.86 -10.51 -25.24
C ILE A 5 -6.75 -11.51 -24.89
N ARG A 6 -6.96 -12.79 -25.19
CA ARG A 6 -5.97 -13.84 -24.90
C ARG A 6 -4.68 -13.77 -25.71
N ASP A 7 -4.76 -13.15 -26.91
CA ASP A 7 -3.65 -13.13 -27.86
C ASP A 7 -3.12 -11.69 -28.07
N SER A 8 -3.35 -10.82 -27.13
CA SER A 8 -2.94 -9.41 -27.17
C SER A 8 -2.09 -9.04 -25.98
N TYR A 9 -1.20 -8.09 -26.20
CA TYR A 9 -0.30 -7.52 -25.19
C TYR A 9 -0.42 -6.00 -25.20
N MET A 10 -0.12 -5.37 -24.08
CA MET A 10 -0.04 -3.92 -24.01
C MET A 10 1.43 -3.50 -24.08
N ALA A 11 1.76 -2.71 -25.08
CA ALA A 11 3.08 -2.10 -25.23
C ALA A 11 3.03 -0.65 -24.75
N MET A 12 3.82 -0.33 -23.74
CA MET A 12 3.96 1.02 -23.17
C MET A 12 5.28 1.62 -23.59
N ASN A 13 5.25 2.86 -24.07
CA ASN A 13 6.48 3.60 -24.38
C ASN A 13 7.00 4.26 -23.11
N PRO A 14 8.20 3.89 -22.62
CA PRO A 14 8.82 4.48 -21.43
C PRO A 14 9.41 5.89 -21.67
N GLY A 15 9.20 6.47 -22.86
CA GLY A 15 9.59 7.85 -23.19
C GLY A 15 10.84 7.99 -24.09
N TYR A 16 11.45 6.89 -24.48
CA TYR A 16 12.69 6.90 -25.32
C TYR A 16 12.63 5.98 -26.54
N VAL A 17 11.45 5.53 -26.92
CA VAL A 17 11.27 4.70 -28.11
C VAL A 17 11.11 5.61 -29.32
N GLU A 18 11.99 5.45 -30.32
CA GLU A 18 12.03 6.29 -31.53
C GLU A 18 11.10 5.77 -32.63
N GLU A 19 10.88 4.46 -32.71
CA GLU A 19 10.05 3.83 -33.74
C GLU A 19 8.67 3.44 -33.16
N GLU A 20 7.60 3.98 -33.74
CA GLU A 20 6.25 3.64 -33.35
C GLU A 20 5.85 2.26 -33.87
N ILE A 21 5.25 1.44 -33.00
CA ILE A 21 4.67 0.15 -33.38
C ILE A 21 3.19 0.31 -33.73
N THR A 22 2.74 -0.40 -34.76
CA THR A 22 1.34 -0.37 -35.17
C THR A 22 0.49 -1.23 -34.28
N GLY A 23 -0.62 -0.66 -33.79
CA GLY A 23 -1.58 -1.35 -32.92
C GLY A 23 -2.79 -0.49 -32.63
N ILE A 24 -3.58 -0.86 -31.61
CA ILE A 24 -4.73 -0.08 -31.18
C ILE A 24 -4.28 0.84 -30.04
N PRO A 25 -4.33 2.19 -30.24
CA PRO A 25 -3.94 3.13 -29.19
C PRO A 25 -4.89 3.01 -27.99
N THR A 26 -4.31 3.06 -26.79
CA THR A 26 -5.02 2.96 -25.52
C THR A 26 -4.24 3.67 -24.41
N PHE A 27 -4.72 3.56 -23.19
CA PHE A 27 -4.02 3.99 -21.98
C PHE A 27 -3.92 2.85 -21.01
N GLU A 28 -2.79 2.76 -20.32
CA GLU A 28 -2.63 1.86 -19.19
C GLU A 28 -3.54 2.34 -18.03
N PRO A 29 -4.39 1.47 -17.47
CA PRO A 29 -5.49 1.92 -16.60
C PRO A 29 -5.05 2.38 -15.20
N SER A 30 -3.85 1.99 -14.70
CA SER A 30 -3.38 2.32 -13.36
C SER A 30 -2.78 3.73 -13.30
N PHE A 31 -1.93 4.07 -14.27
CA PHE A 31 -1.15 5.31 -14.29
C PHE A 31 -1.49 6.23 -15.46
N HIS A 32 -2.46 5.85 -16.30
CA HIS A 32 -2.89 6.58 -17.49
C HIS A 32 -1.76 6.85 -18.49
N LEU A 33 -0.78 5.95 -18.57
CA LEU A 33 0.32 6.04 -19.53
C LEU A 33 -0.17 5.68 -20.93
N PRO A 34 0.28 6.40 -21.97
CA PRO A 34 -0.01 6.03 -23.36
C PRO A 34 0.49 4.63 -23.65
N ALA A 35 -0.37 3.81 -24.23
CA ALA A 35 -0.09 2.42 -24.53
C ALA A 35 -0.72 2.00 -25.86
N ILE A 36 -0.29 0.88 -26.39
CA ILE A 36 -0.76 0.33 -27.65
C ILE A 36 -1.07 -1.15 -27.43
N TRP A 37 -2.28 -1.59 -27.81
CA TRP A 37 -2.57 -3.01 -27.89
C TRP A 37 -1.93 -3.60 -29.14
N ILE A 38 -1.09 -4.60 -28.97
CA ILE A 38 -0.36 -5.32 -30.00
C ILE A 38 -0.74 -6.81 -29.98
N THR A 39 -0.48 -7.50 -31.08
CA THR A 39 -0.66 -8.96 -31.18
C THR A 39 0.57 -9.68 -30.60
N GLU A 40 0.40 -10.97 -30.26
CA GLU A 40 1.50 -11.82 -29.79
C GLU A 40 2.71 -11.83 -30.76
N GLY A 41 2.44 -11.88 -32.08
CA GLY A 41 3.48 -11.86 -33.11
C GLY A 41 4.31 -10.55 -33.16
N GLN A 42 3.85 -9.48 -32.53
CA GLN A 42 4.55 -8.20 -32.47
C GLN A 42 5.33 -8.01 -31.14
N ARG A 43 5.17 -8.94 -30.20
CA ARG A 43 5.76 -8.85 -28.86
C ARG A 43 7.27 -8.70 -28.90
N GLU A 44 7.97 -9.62 -29.52
CA GLU A 44 9.44 -9.61 -29.60
C GLU A 44 9.97 -8.33 -30.28
N ARG A 45 9.27 -7.87 -31.33
CA ARG A 45 9.63 -6.62 -32.00
C ARG A 45 9.42 -5.42 -31.06
N ALA A 46 8.31 -5.36 -30.33
CA ALA A 46 8.05 -4.29 -29.37
C ALA A 46 9.11 -4.25 -28.28
N GLU A 47 9.46 -5.40 -27.70
CA GLU A 47 10.51 -5.52 -26.69
C GLU A 47 11.89 -5.08 -27.24
N SER A 48 12.21 -5.45 -28.49
CA SER A 48 13.48 -5.05 -29.16
C SER A 48 13.57 -3.55 -29.45
N LEU A 49 12.42 -2.89 -29.65
CA LEU A 49 12.33 -1.43 -29.83
C LEU A 49 12.34 -0.66 -28.50
N GLY A 50 12.35 -1.36 -27.35
CA GLY A 50 12.41 -0.76 -26.04
C GLY A 50 11.05 -0.47 -25.39
N TYR A 51 9.95 -1.00 -25.95
CA TYR A 51 8.65 -0.94 -25.27
C TYR A 51 8.62 -1.88 -24.06
N THR A 52 7.93 -1.46 -23.02
CA THR A 52 7.55 -2.37 -21.93
C THR A 52 6.29 -3.11 -22.32
N VAL A 53 6.41 -4.43 -22.52
CA VAL A 53 5.28 -5.27 -22.96
C VAL A 53 4.72 -6.07 -21.79
N VAL A 54 3.42 -5.93 -21.57
CA VAL A 54 2.71 -6.54 -20.42
C VAL A 54 1.52 -7.34 -20.92
N ASP A 55 1.30 -8.50 -20.33
CA ASP A 55 0.14 -9.36 -20.60
C ASP A 55 -1.13 -8.84 -19.90
N PRO A 56 -2.32 -9.11 -20.42
CA PRO A 56 -3.59 -8.64 -19.86
C PRO A 56 -3.83 -9.03 -18.40
N PRO A 57 -3.53 -10.25 -17.95
CA PRO A 57 -3.68 -10.61 -16.53
C PRO A 57 -2.84 -9.74 -15.60
N SER A 58 -1.61 -9.43 -15.98
CA SER A 58 -0.71 -8.56 -15.21
C SER A 58 -1.22 -7.12 -15.14
N ILE A 59 -1.80 -6.60 -16.22
CA ILE A 59 -2.43 -5.27 -16.24
C ILE A 59 -3.62 -5.23 -15.27
N ILE A 60 -4.48 -6.26 -15.31
CA ILE A 60 -5.64 -6.35 -14.41
C ILE A 60 -5.17 -6.42 -12.94
N ALA A 61 -4.17 -7.24 -12.66
CA ALA A 61 -3.62 -7.39 -11.31
C ALA A 61 -3.03 -6.07 -10.78
N THR A 62 -2.28 -5.35 -11.61
CA THR A 62 -1.70 -4.04 -11.27
C THR A 62 -2.80 -3.01 -11.02
N HIS A 63 -3.77 -2.93 -11.92
CA HIS A 63 -4.88 -2.00 -11.79
C HIS A 63 -5.73 -2.28 -10.54
N LEU A 64 -6.06 -3.54 -10.28
CA LEU A 64 -6.79 -3.94 -9.07
C LEU A 64 -6.01 -3.60 -7.80
N THR A 65 -4.70 -3.84 -7.80
CA THR A 65 -3.82 -3.50 -6.67
C THR A 65 -3.83 -2.00 -6.41
N GLU A 66 -3.78 -1.18 -7.45
CA GLU A 66 -3.80 0.28 -7.31
C GLU A 66 -5.16 0.79 -6.80
N ILE A 67 -6.27 0.27 -7.31
CA ILE A 67 -7.62 0.59 -6.80
C ILE A 67 -7.74 0.21 -5.31
N ILE A 68 -7.30 -1.00 -4.93
CA ILE A 68 -7.33 -1.42 -3.53
C ILE A 68 -6.50 -0.48 -2.67
N ARG A 69 -5.31 -0.08 -3.12
CA ARG A 69 -4.43 0.85 -2.40
C ARG A 69 -5.10 2.20 -2.17
N GLN A 70 -5.77 2.74 -3.18
CA GLN A 70 -6.46 4.04 -3.09
C GLN A 70 -7.65 4.00 -2.13
N HIS A 71 -8.34 2.86 -2.03
CA HIS A 71 -9.55 2.71 -1.22
C HIS A 71 -9.35 1.86 0.06
N ILE A 72 -8.11 1.48 0.38
CA ILE A 72 -7.82 0.55 1.48
C ILE A 72 -8.37 1.03 2.84
N ALA A 73 -8.37 2.34 3.08
CA ALA A 73 -8.91 2.92 4.30
C ALA A 73 -10.43 2.73 4.41
N GLU A 74 -11.14 2.75 3.28
CA GLU A 74 -12.59 2.55 3.23
C GLU A 74 -12.97 1.08 3.40
N LEU A 75 -12.11 0.18 2.94
CA LEU A 75 -12.31 -1.26 3.06
C LEU A 75 -12.15 -1.76 4.49
N LEU A 76 -11.43 -1.05 5.36
CA LEU A 76 -11.20 -1.44 6.75
C LEU A 76 -12.48 -1.27 7.57
N THR A 77 -13.19 -2.36 7.83
CA THR A 77 -14.41 -2.37 8.63
C THR A 77 -14.11 -2.47 10.14
N ARG A 78 -15.12 -2.19 10.99
CA ARG A 78 -15.01 -2.40 12.45
C ARG A 78 -14.76 -3.87 12.80
N GLN A 79 -15.33 -4.79 12.02
CA GLN A 79 -15.12 -6.23 12.24
C GLN A 79 -13.67 -6.62 11.95
N ASP A 80 -13.06 -6.05 10.91
CA ASP A 80 -11.66 -6.29 10.61
C ASP A 80 -10.75 -5.77 11.73
N VAL A 81 -11.04 -4.56 12.23
CA VAL A 81 -10.31 -4.01 13.39
C VAL A 81 -10.46 -4.90 14.61
N GLN A 82 -11.65 -5.40 14.90
CA GLN A 82 -11.86 -6.35 15.99
C GLN A 82 -11.03 -7.62 15.81
N ASN A 83 -11.01 -8.17 14.60
CA ASN A 83 -10.23 -9.37 14.29
C ASN A 83 -8.71 -9.11 14.46
N LEU A 84 -8.25 -7.97 14.00
CA LEU A 84 -6.85 -7.54 14.18
C LEU A 84 -6.48 -7.41 15.66
N ILE A 85 -7.34 -6.78 16.46
CA ILE A 85 -7.13 -6.62 17.90
C ILE A 85 -7.15 -7.98 18.60
N ASN A 86 -8.04 -8.90 18.22
CA ASN A 86 -8.09 -10.24 18.78
C ASN A 86 -6.79 -11.02 18.52
N ASN A 87 -6.20 -10.89 17.35
CA ASN A 87 -4.92 -11.52 17.03
C ASN A 87 -3.78 -10.98 17.93
N VAL A 88 -3.77 -9.67 18.22
CA VAL A 88 -2.81 -9.11 19.19
C VAL A 88 -3.10 -9.57 20.61
N LYS A 89 -4.37 -9.69 20.98
CA LYS A 89 -4.82 -10.12 22.31
C LYS A 89 -4.33 -11.52 22.66
N GLU A 90 -4.21 -12.42 21.70
CA GLU A 90 -3.71 -13.79 21.93
C GLU A 90 -2.32 -13.80 22.59
N ASN A 91 -1.46 -12.86 22.19
CA ASN A 91 -0.10 -12.77 22.72
C ASN A 91 0.08 -11.65 23.77
N ASN A 92 -0.78 -10.63 23.76
CA ASN A 92 -0.68 -9.45 24.62
C ASN A 92 -2.05 -9.09 25.23
N PRO A 93 -2.64 -9.97 26.05
CA PRO A 93 -3.99 -9.76 26.59
C PRO A 93 -4.08 -8.51 27.48
N SER A 94 -3.06 -8.25 28.30
CA SER A 94 -3.05 -7.12 29.25
C SER A 94 -3.15 -5.77 28.53
N LEU A 95 -2.41 -5.59 27.43
CA LEU A 95 -2.44 -4.38 26.61
C LEU A 95 -3.84 -4.13 26.04
N VAL A 96 -4.42 -5.17 25.44
CA VAL A 96 -5.74 -5.02 24.81
C VAL A 96 -6.83 -4.78 25.84
N ASP A 97 -6.82 -5.45 26.99
CA ASP A 97 -7.81 -5.28 28.06
C ASP A 97 -7.70 -3.92 28.77
N GLU A 98 -6.52 -3.30 28.73
CA GLU A 98 -6.31 -1.93 29.19
C GLU A 98 -6.84 -0.91 28.18
N LEU A 99 -6.55 -1.10 26.89
CA LEU A 99 -6.89 -0.15 25.84
C LEU A 99 -8.39 -0.20 25.49
N VAL A 100 -8.93 -1.39 25.25
CA VAL A 100 -10.30 -1.58 24.70
C VAL A 100 -11.20 -2.29 25.71
N PRO A 101 -12.37 -1.76 26.04
CA PRO A 101 -12.94 -0.46 25.63
C PRO A 101 -12.62 0.71 26.59
N LYS A 102 -11.74 0.50 27.56
CA LYS A 102 -11.57 1.42 28.70
C LYS A 102 -11.01 2.79 28.28
N LEU A 103 -9.96 2.81 27.49
CA LEU A 103 -9.31 4.03 27.03
C LEU A 103 -9.87 4.49 25.69
N LEU A 104 -9.96 3.59 24.70
CA LEU A 104 -10.46 3.86 23.35
C LEU A 104 -11.51 2.83 22.94
N GLY A 105 -12.50 3.29 22.18
CA GLY A 105 -13.45 2.42 21.49
C GLY A 105 -12.93 1.93 20.15
N LEU A 106 -13.50 0.84 19.64
CA LEU A 106 -13.16 0.29 18.33
C LEU A 106 -13.23 1.31 17.19
N GLY A 107 -14.21 2.25 17.26
CA GLY A 107 -14.37 3.29 16.25
C GLY A 107 -13.24 4.31 16.23
N GLU A 108 -12.67 4.64 17.40
CA GLU A 108 -11.54 5.55 17.52
C GLU A 108 -10.27 4.89 16.96
N ILE A 109 -10.05 3.62 17.30
CA ILE A 109 -8.93 2.82 16.77
C ILE A 109 -9.07 2.67 15.25
N GLN A 110 -10.27 2.32 14.75
CA GLN A 110 -10.54 2.23 13.32
C GLN A 110 -10.15 3.53 12.60
N LYS A 111 -10.53 4.68 13.16
CA LYS A 111 -10.25 5.98 12.54
C LYS A 111 -8.74 6.26 12.48
N VAL A 112 -7.99 5.95 13.54
CA VAL A 112 -6.53 6.06 13.54
C VAL A 112 -5.91 5.16 12.47
N LEU A 113 -6.33 3.89 12.39
CA LEU A 113 -5.83 2.96 11.38
C LEU A 113 -6.18 3.41 9.96
N GLN A 114 -7.39 3.93 9.74
CA GLN A 114 -7.80 4.50 8.45
C GLN A 114 -6.98 5.73 8.07
N ASN A 115 -6.65 6.59 9.01
CA ASN A 115 -5.79 7.75 8.76
C ASN A 115 -4.39 7.31 8.30
N LEU A 116 -3.79 6.34 8.99
CA LEU A 116 -2.50 5.77 8.59
C LEU A 116 -2.55 5.16 7.18
N LEU A 117 -3.60 4.41 6.88
CA LEU A 117 -3.77 3.79 5.56
C LEU A 117 -3.96 4.82 4.43
N ARG A 118 -4.67 5.93 4.68
CA ARG A 118 -4.80 7.05 3.71
C ARG A 118 -3.45 7.68 3.38
N GLU A 119 -2.54 7.69 4.34
CA GLU A 119 -1.17 8.18 4.17
C GLU A 119 -0.20 7.13 3.60
N GLY A 120 -0.71 5.94 3.26
CA GLY A 120 0.10 4.84 2.75
C GLY A 120 1.01 4.19 3.80
N ILE A 121 0.77 4.45 5.10
CA ILE A 121 1.53 3.85 6.19
C ILE A 121 0.99 2.45 6.49
N SER A 122 1.90 1.48 6.56
CA SER A 122 1.54 0.09 6.85
C SER A 122 1.11 -0.09 8.31
N ILE A 123 -0.04 -0.73 8.51
CA ILE A 123 -0.57 -1.08 9.84
C ILE A 123 -0.18 -2.49 10.31
N ARG A 124 0.83 -3.12 9.68
CA ARG A 124 1.26 -4.49 10.01
C ARG A 124 1.83 -4.60 11.42
N ASP A 125 2.53 -3.57 11.88
CA ASP A 125 3.05 -3.49 13.24
C ASP A 125 1.96 -2.97 14.19
N LEU A 126 0.90 -3.76 14.32
CA LEU A 126 -0.26 -3.41 15.12
C LEU A 126 0.08 -3.35 16.61
N LEU A 127 1.06 -4.12 17.07
CA LEU A 127 1.50 -4.10 18.47
C LEU A 127 2.01 -2.70 18.85
N THR A 128 2.99 -2.16 18.11
CA THR A 128 3.52 -0.80 18.34
C THR A 128 2.43 0.26 18.24
N ILE A 129 1.46 0.09 17.32
CA ILE A 129 0.33 0.99 17.19
C ILE A 129 -0.51 1.00 18.46
N LEU A 130 -0.92 -0.19 18.96
CA LEU A 130 -1.78 -0.31 20.14
C LEU A 130 -1.05 0.11 21.44
N GLU A 131 0.24 -0.18 21.59
CA GLU A 131 1.06 0.31 22.70
C GLU A 131 1.10 1.84 22.71
N THR A 132 1.38 2.46 21.59
CA THR A 132 1.36 3.93 21.47
C THR A 132 0.00 4.51 21.80
N LEU A 133 -1.07 3.88 21.32
CA LEU A 133 -2.42 4.32 21.66
C LEU A 133 -2.72 4.19 23.17
N ALA A 134 -2.28 3.11 23.83
CA ALA A 134 -2.45 2.94 25.27
C ALA A 134 -1.70 4.02 26.07
N ASP A 135 -0.49 4.39 25.65
CA ASP A 135 0.32 5.41 26.30
C ASP A 135 -0.30 6.81 26.20
N TYR A 136 -0.86 7.16 25.06
CA TYR A 136 -1.34 8.52 24.78
C TYR A 136 -2.87 8.70 24.93
N ALA A 137 -3.67 7.65 24.92
CA ALA A 137 -5.13 7.73 25.09
C ALA A 137 -5.57 8.37 26.42
N PRO A 138 -4.83 8.24 27.57
CA PRO A 138 -5.16 8.95 28.77
C PRO A 138 -5.03 10.49 28.67
N THR A 139 -4.19 10.98 27.76
CA THR A 139 -3.94 12.41 27.57
C THR A 139 -4.83 13.07 26.54
N THR A 140 -5.22 12.32 25.49
CA THR A 140 -6.09 12.81 24.41
C THR A 140 -6.89 11.68 23.78
N ARG A 141 -8.12 11.99 23.38
CA ARG A 141 -8.96 11.11 22.56
C ARG A 141 -9.11 11.62 21.12
N ASP A 142 -8.40 12.69 20.78
CA ASP A 142 -8.40 13.19 19.42
C ASP A 142 -7.66 12.21 18.51
N THR A 143 -8.39 11.63 17.57
CA THR A 143 -7.87 10.60 16.66
C THR A 143 -6.79 11.11 15.72
N ASP A 144 -6.79 12.41 15.40
CA ASP A 144 -5.79 12.98 14.50
C ASP A 144 -4.47 13.20 15.26
N ILE A 145 -4.54 13.64 16.53
CA ILE A 145 -3.38 13.75 17.43
C ILE A 145 -2.81 12.36 17.73
N LEU A 146 -3.67 11.38 18.04
CA LEU A 146 -3.25 9.99 18.26
C LEU A 146 -2.57 9.40 17.02
N THR A 147 -3.09 9.69 15.83
CA THR A 147 -2.46 9.27 14.56
C THR A 147 -1.05 9.82 14.44
N GLU A 148 -0.81 11.08 14.84
CA GLU A 148 0.51 11.69 14.80
C GLU A 148 1.50 11.00 15.73
N TYR A 149 1.10 10.69 16.97
CA TYR A 149 1.94 9.93 17.91
C TYR A 149 2.29 8.53 17.36
N VAL A 150 1.30 7.83 16.81
CA VAL A 150 1.52 6.52 16.18
C VAL A 150 2.47 6.63 14.99
N ARG A 151 2.31 7.67 14.16
CA ARG A 151 3.22 7.91 13.02
C ARG A 151 4.66 8.11 13.47
N GLN A 152 4.88 8.86 14.54
CA GLN A 152 6.22 9.08 15.11
C GLN A 152 6.83 7.78 15.64
N SER A 153 6.06 6.95 16.32
CA SER A 153 6.51 5.64 16.81
C SER A 153 6.87 4.70 15.67
N LEU A 154 6.04 4.64 14.63
CA LEU A 154 6.28 3.81 13.45
C LEU A 154 7.45 4.32 12.60
N LYS A 155 7.69 5.63 12.54
CA LYS A 155 8.82 6.22 11.81
C LYS A 155 10.16 5.66 12.30
N ARG A 156 10.31 5.46 13.58
CA ARG A 156 11.53 4.89 14.18
C ARG A 156 11.71 3.43 13.73
N ALA A 157 10.67 2.62 13.76
CA ALA A 157 10.69 1.24 13.28
C ALA A 157 10.95 1.17 11.77
N ILE A 158 10.35 2.07 10.99
CA ILE A 158 10.54 2.17 9.54
C ILE A 158 11.99 2.58 9.23
N SER A 159 12.52 3.60 9.91
CA SER A 159 13.90 4.05 9.69
C SER A 159 14.91 2.95 10.00
N THR A 160 14.73 2.24 11.10
CA THR A 160 15.59 1.11 11.49
C THR A 160 15.55 -0.02 10.46
N LYS A 161 14.38 -0.26 9.86
CA LYS A 161 14.18 -1.32 8.85
C LYS A 161 14.79 -0.97 7.49
N TYR A 162 14.69 0.29 7.06
CA TYR A 162 15.12 0.72 5.71
C TYR A 162 16.51 1.35 5.68
N PHE A 163 17.03 1.80 6.82
CA PHE A 163 18.36 2.41 6.94
C PHE A 163 19.20 1.79 8.07
N PRO A 164 19.42 0.45 8.05
CA PRO A 164 20.22 -0.19 9.10
C PRO A 164 21.67 0.29 9.10
N CYS A 165 22.17 0.86 7.99
CA CYS A 165 23.56 1.28 7.81
C CYS A 165 23.89 2.67 8.36
N LEU A 166 22.90 3.53 8.63
CA LEU A 166 23.14 4.88 9.14
C LEU A 166 23.33 4.96 10.67
N LEU A 167 23.00 3.88 11.39
CA LEU A 167 23.17 3.80 12.84
C LEU A 167 24.61 3.47 13.27
N TYR A 168 25.47 3.03 12.35
CA TYR A 168 26.86 2.65 12.67
C TYR A 168 27.92 3.74 12.46
N THR A 169 27.52 4.95 12.03
CA THR A 169 28.49 6.03 11.75
C THR A 169 28.61 7.09 12.84
N SER A 170 27.87 7.00 13.96
CA SER A 170 27.94 8.02 15.02
C SER A 170 28.83 7.67 16.22
N ASP A 171 29.39 6.45 16.30
CA ASP A 171 30.22 6.02 17.44
C ASP A 171 31.72 5.85 17.11
N ALA A 172 32.20 6.51 16.03
CA ALA A 172 33.60 6.58 15.70
C ALA A 172 34.10 8.05 15.70
N ALA A 173 34.12 8.66 16.86
CA ALA A 173 34.87 9.89 17.14
C ALA A 173 35.35 9.88 18.59
#